data_3ed3ab35d136e3b1696a422ff07b5b05
#
_entry.id   3ed3ab35d136e3b1696a422ff07b5b05
#
_cell.length_a   1.000
_cell.length_b   1.000
_cell.length_c   1.000
_cell.angle_alpha   90.00
_cell.angle_beta   90.00
_cell.angle_gamma   90.00
#
_symmetry.space_group_name_H-M   'P 1'
#
loop_
_entity.id
_entity.type
_entity.pdbx_description
1 polymer ?
#
loop_
_entity_poly.entity_id
_entity_poly.type
_entity_poly.pdbx_seq_one_letter_code
_entity_poly.pdbx_strand_id
1 'polypeptide(L)'
;KELLSKMTLEEKIGQMLCFAFHGTEYNEQLKILIEDHHIGTIIHFARNIENLDQIYKLNKAIHEKSKYPMFIGLDHEGGMVRRVMEDITYLPGAMALSNATDEELYKIYNQTGKELKILGFNMNYMPSVDVNNNPYNPVINSRSYSDEPNMVSKRGGIAAVAMQDALVLP
;
A
#
# COMPACT_ATOMS: atom_id res chain seq x y z
N LYS A 1 -8.19 20.42 -10.25
CA LYS A 1 -9.42 20.93 -10.91
C LYS A 1 -9.28 20.91 -12.44
N GLU A 2 -8.16 21.38 -13.00
CA GLU A 2 -7.93 21.41 -14.44
C GLU A 2 -8.00 20.03 -15.12
N LEU A 3 -7.39 18.99 -14.51
CA LEU A 3 -7.43 17.64 -15.03
C LEU A 3 -8.88 17.10 -15.08
N LEU A 4 -9.63 17.24 -13.99
CA LEU A 4 -11.02 16.80 -13.88
C LEU A 4 -11.96 17.44 -14.92
N SER A 5 -11.70 18.70 -15.32
CA SER A 5 -12.53 19.38 -16.32
C SER A 5 -12.34 18.83 -17.73
N LYS A 6 -11.24 18.12 -17.98
CA LYS A 6 -10.90 17.51 -19.28
C LYS A 6 -11.32 16.03 -19.39
N MET A 7 -11.75 15.42 -18.28
CA MET A 7 -12.13 14.00 -18.24
C MET A 7 -13.60 13.80 -18.62
N THR A 8 -13.88 12.71 -19.34
CA THR A 8 -15.26 12.24 -19.59
C THR A 8 -15.88 11.70 -18.29
N LEU A 9 -17.17 11.39 -18.31
CA LEU A 9 -17.84 10.79 -17.17
C LEU A 9 -17.29 9.38 -16.87
N GLU A 10 -17.07 8.58 -17.91
CA GLU A 10 -16.52 7.22 -17.83
C GLU A 10 -15.11 7.24 -17.21
N GLU A 11 -14.26 8.17 -17.66
CA GLU A 11 -12.92 8.33 -17.10
C GLU A 11 -12.96 8.73 -15.62
N LYS A 12 -13.87 9.62 -15.23
CA LYS A 12 -14.06 9.99 -13.81
C LYS A 12 -14.51 8.80 -12.96
N ILE A 13 -15.43 7.99 -13.49
CA ILE A 13 -15.89 6.77 -12.81
C ILE A 13 -14.71 5.80 -12.69
N GLY A 14 -13.95 5.56 -13.76
CA GLY A 14 -12.77 4.71 -13.74
C GLY A 14 -11.77 5.12 -12.66
N GLN A 15 -11.49 6.42 -12.53
CA GLN A 15 -10.57 6.94 -11.51
C GLN A 15 -11.03 6.72 -10.05
N MET A 16 -12.29 6.41 -9.82
CA MET A 16 -12.82 6.09 -8.49
C MET A 16 -12.72 4.59 -8.16
N LEU A 17 -12.28 3.74 -9.10
CA LEU A 17 -12.26 2.30 -8.94
C LEU A 17 -10.87 1.79 -8.59
N CYS A 18 -10.84 0.76 -7.72
CA CYS A 18 -9.65 0.01 -7.34
C CYS A 18 -9.85 -1.46 -7.70
N PHE A 19 -8.93 -2.03 -8.47
CA PHE A 19 -9.02 -3.43 -8.90
C PHE A 19 -7.73 -4.20 -8.59
N ALA A 20 -7.91 -5.48 -8.27
CA ALA A 20 -6.86 -6.48 -8.30
C ALA A 20 -6.85 -7.18 -9.67
N PHE A 21 -5.76 -7.89 -9.95
CA PHE A 21 -5.58 -8.63 -11.19
C PHE A 21 -4.85 -9.95 -10.94
N HIS A 22 -4.73 -10.77 -11.99
CA HIS A 22 -3.96 -12.00 -11.97
C HIS A 22 -2.73 -11.89 -12.86
N GLY A 23 -1.63 -12.53 -12.42
CA GLY A 23 -0.37 -12.57 -13.16
C GLY A 23 0.69 -11.64 -12.57
N THR A 24 1.89 -11.75 -13.12
CA THR A 24 3.11 -11.06 -12.68
C THR A 24 3.67 -10.14 -13.77
N GLU A 25 2.96 -10.01 -14.89
CA GLU A 25 3.31 -9.17 -16.04
C GLU A 25 2.13 -8.27 -16.43
N TYR A 26 2.43 -7.23 -17.22
CA TYR A 26 1.40 -6.42 -17.85
C TYR A 26 0.69 -7.26 -18.93
N ASN A 27 -0.55 -7.63 -18.68
CA ASN A 27 -1.33 -8.56 -19.49
C ASN A 27 -2.62 -7.92 -20.00
N GLU A 28 -3.42 -8.67 -20.76
CA GLU A 28 -4.66 -8.18 -21.37
C GLU A 28 -5.70 -7.72 -20.32
N GLN A 29 -5.74 -8.35 -19.13
CA GLN A 29 -6.61 -7.90 -18.04
C GLN A 29 -6.22 -6.50 -17.56
N LEU A 30 -4.93 -6.24 -17.32
CA LEU A 30 -4.43 -4.92 -16.94
C LEU A 30 -4.65 -3.90 -18.05
N LYS A 31 -4.46 -4.27 -19.30
CA LYS A 31 -4.71 -3.40 -20.45
C LYS A 31 -6.17 -2.93 -20.48
N ILE A 32 -7.13 -3.83 -20.39
CA ILE A 32 -8.55 -3.49 -20.35
C ILE A 32 -8.85 -2.55 -19.17
N LEU A 33 -8.36 -2.86 -17.98
CA LEU A 33 -8.61 -2.04 -16.79
C LEU A 33 -8.00 -0.62 -16.92
N ILE A 34 -6.78 -0.52 -17.43
CA ILE A 34 -5.99 0.71 -17.44
C ILE A 34 -6.26 1.56 -18.69
N GLU A 35 -6.18 0.94 -19.87
CA GLU A 35 -6.26 1.68 -21.15
C GLU A 35 -7.71 1.90 -21.59
N ASP A 36 -8.62 0.92 -21.37
CA ASP A 36 -10.01 1.03 -21.83
C ASP A 36 -10.92 1.66 -20.74
N HIS A 37 -10.75 1.27 -19.47
CA HIS A 37 -11.60 1.74 -18.37
C HIS A 37 -10.98 2.84 -17.52
N HIS A 38 -9.70 3.17 -17.72
CA HIS A 38 -9.00 4.26 -17.04
C HIS A 38 -9.11 4.21 -15.52
N ILE A 39 -9.00 3.00 -14.92
CA ILE A 39 -9.11 2.83 -13.46
C ILE A 39 -8.05 3.64 -12.72
N GLY A 40 -8.40 4.12 -11.53
CA GLY A 40 -7.53 5.00 -10.75
C GLY A 40 -6.54 4.27 -9.86
N THR A 41 -6.83 3.03 -9.48
CA THR A 41 -6.02 2.28 -8.52
C THR A 41 -5.90 0.81 -8.90
N ILE A 42 -4.68 0.28 -8.82
CA ILE A 42 -4.38 -1.16 -8.84
C ILE A 42 -3.88 -1.58 -7.47
N ILE A 43 -4.39 -2.68 -6.94
CA ILE A 43 -3.89 -3.32 -5.72
C ILE A 43 -3.18 -4.63 -6.05
N HIS A 44 -1.94 -4.77 -5.57
CA HIS A 44 -1.15 -5.99 -5.66
C HIS A 44 -1.34 -6.89 -4.45
N PHE A 45 -1.40 -8.18 -4.71
CA PHE A 45 -1.31 -9.24 -3.71
C PHE A 45 -0.02 -10.05 -3.87
N ALA A 46 0.29 -10.92 -2.92
CA ALA A 46 1.49 -11.75 -2.98
C ALA A 46 1.62 -12.53 -4.31
N ARG A 47 0.49 -12.96 -4.91
CA ARG A 47 0.45 -13.66 -6.20
C ARG A 47 0.95 -12.84 -7.39
N ASN A 48 1.10 -11.54 -7.23
CA ASN A 48 1.57 -10.62 -8.28
C ASN A 48 3.07 -10.30 -8.15
N ILE A 49 3.74 -10.82 -7.12
CA ILE A 49 5.12 -10.47 -6.77
C ILE A 49 5.97 -11.73 -6.73
N GLU A 50 6.96 -11.82 -7.62
CA GLU A 50 7.94 -12.91 -7.67
C GLU A 50 9.30 -12.49 -7.09
N ASN A 51 9.75 -11.29 -7.44
CA ASN A 51 11.01 -10.68 -6.97
C ASN A 51 10.97 -9.17 -7.21
N LEU A 52 11.99 -8.44 -6.71
CA LEU A 52 12.02 -6.98 -6.79
C LEU A 52 12.13 -6.45 -8.22
N ASP A 53 12.90 -7.10 -9.08
CA ASP A 53 13.07 -6.67 -10.48
C ASP A 53 11.77 -6.84 -11.28
N GLN A 54 11.09 -7.97 -11.08
CA GLN A 54 9.80 -8.24 -11.72
C GLN A 54 8.75 -7.20 -11.31
N ILE A 55 8.56 -6.96 -10.00
CA ILE A 55 7.53 -6.03 -9.52
C ILE A 55 7.84 -4.58 -9.91
N TYR A 56 9.11 -4.18 -9.91
CA TYR A 56 9.52 -2.87 -10.42
C TYR A 56 9.14 -2.69 -11.90
N LYS A 57 9.44 -3.69 -12.75
CA LYS A 57 9.11 -3.65 -14.18
C LYS A 57 7.60 -3.60 -14.42
N LEU A 58 6.85 -4.38 -13.65
CA LEU A 58 5.39 -4.40 -13.72
C LEU A 58 4.79 -3.03 -13.33
N ASN A 59 5.20 -2.48 -12.21
CA ASN A 59 4.72 -1.18 -11.74
C ASN A 59 5.11 -0.06 -12.70
N LYS A 60 6.30 -0.10 -13.25
CA LYS A 60 6.75 0.84 -14.29
C LYS A 60 5.84 0.76 -15.52
N ALA A 61 5.56 -0.45 -16.02
CA ALA A 61 4.68 -0.64 -17.17
C ALA A 61 3.25 -0.12 -16.90
N ILE A 62 2.71 -0.36 -15.70
CA ILE A 62 1.40 0.16 -15.28
C ILE A 62 1.40 1.70 -15.32
N HIS A 63 2.41 2.37 -14.76
CA HIS A 63 2.51 3.82 -14.79
C HIS A 63 2.66 4.37 -16.22
N GLU A 64 3.45 3.74 -17.06
CA GLU A 64 3.68 4.18 -18.45
C GLU A 64 2.46 4.02 -19.36
N LYS A 65 1.61 3.01 -19.09
CA LYS A 65 0.40 2.74 -19.88
C LYS A 65 -0.83 3.52 -19.42
N SER A 66 -0.77 4.07 -18.22
CA SER A 66 -1.89 4.82 -17.68
C SER A 66 -1.98 6.22 -18.28
N LYS A 67 -3.17 6.60 -18.73
CA LYS A 67 -3.46 7.96 -19.23
C LYS A 67 -3.43 9.02 -18.12
N TYR A 68 -3.79 8.62 -16.91
CA TYR A 68 -3.85 9.48 -15.73
C TYR A 68 -2.92 8.96 -14.64
N PRO A 69 -2.45 9.83 -13.71
CA PRO A 69 -1.71 9.35 -12.56
C PRO A 69 -2.50 8.29 -11.80
N MET A 70 -1.89 7.14 -11.56
CA MET A 70 -2.51 6.00 -10.86
C MET A 70 -1.98 5.83 -9.46
N PHE A 71 -2.81 5.29 -8.58
CA PHE A 71 -2.35 4.66 -7.36
C PHE A 71 -2.02 3.19 -7.62
N ILE A 72 -0.82 2.80 -7.21
CA ILE A 72 -0.37 1.40 -7.22
C ILE A 72 -0.11 1.04 -5.77
N GLY A 73 -0.95 0.19 -5.21
CA GLY A 73 -1.01 -0.13 -3.79
C GLY A 73 -0.80 -1.60 -3.48
N LEU A 74 -0.56 -1.86 -2.22
CA LEU A 74 -0.49 -3.21 -1.64
C LEU A 74 -0.83 -3.15 -0.15
N ASP A 75 -1.08 -4.33 0.46
CA ASP A 75 -1.15 -4.47 1.91
C ASP A 75 0.23 -4.85 2.46
N HIS A 76 1.00 -3.92 2.95
CA HIS A 76 2.30 -4.18 3.56
C HIS A 76 2.36 -3.55 4.94
N GLU A 77 1.57 -4.12 5.88
CA GLU A 77 1.43 -3.64 7.25
C GLU A 77 2.63 -4.00 8.15
N GLY A 78 3.35 -5.04 7.77
CA GLY A 78 4.34 -5.71 8.61
C GLY A 78 3.84 -7.02 9.21
N GLY A 79 4.74 -7.76 9.86
CA GLY A 79 4.41 -9.03 10.51
C GLY A 79 3.77 -10.04 9.56
N MET A 80 2.53 -10.43 9.85
CA MET A 80 1.78 -11.41 9.04
C MET A 80 1.25 -10.85 7.72
N VAL A 81 1.06 -9.54 7.62
CA VAL A 81 0.51 -8.90 6.42
C VAL A 81 1.60 -8.18 5.66
N ARG A 82 2.34 -8.93 4.86
CA ARG A 82 3.40 -8.45 3.96
C ARG A 82 3.22 -9.06 2.58
N ARG A 83 3.47 -8.28 1.53
CA ARG A 83 3.40 -8.78 0.14
C ARG A 83 4.77 -8.91 -0.49
N VAL A 84 5.69 -8.01 -0.20
CA VAL A 84 7.10 -8.15 -0.55
C VAL A 84 7.79 -8.86 0.60
N MET A 85 8.33 -10.06 0.36
CA MET A 85 8.79 -10.96 1.42
C MET A 85 10.30 -10.97 1.57
N GLU A 86 11.03 -10.74 0.49
CA GLU A 86 12.48 -10.87 0.42
C GLU A 86 13.12 -9.59 -0.10
N ASP A 87 14.40 -9.42 0.20
CA ASP A 87 15.28 -8.34 -0.30
C ASP A 87 14.85 -6.90 0.03
N ILE A 88 13.95 -6.72 1.01
CA ILE A 88 13.60 -5.41 1.60
C ILE A 88 13.72 -5.48 3.14
N THR A 89 13.76 -4.31 3.76
CA THR A 89 13.77 -4.21 5.23
C THR A 89 12.57 -4.95 5.84
N TYR A 90 12.85 -5.84 6.78
CA TYR A 90 11.80 -6.54 7.51
C TYR A 90 11.00 -5.55 8.35
N LEU A 91 9.70 -5.43 8.06
CA LEU A 91 8.77 -4.63 8.85
C LEU A 91 8.08 -5.55 9.88
N PRO A 92 8.33 -5.36 11.19
CA PRO A 92 7.60 -6.08 12.24
C PRO A 92 6.13 -5.72 12.25
N GLY A 93 5.28 -6.59 12.84
CA GLY A 93 3.86 -6.29 13.01
C GLY A 93 3.61 -5.17 14.04
N ALA A 94 2.44 -4.54 13.96
CA ALA A 94 2.09 -3.39 14.79
C ALA A 94 2.20 -3.67 16.30
N MET A 95 1.74 -4.84 16.77
CA MET A 95 1.86 -5.23 18.18
C MET A 95 3.33 -5.30 18.64
N ALA A 96 4.24 -5.80 17.82
CA ALA A 96 5.66 -5.82 18.15
C ALA A 96 6.26 -4.40 18.19
N LEU A 97 5.79 -3.52 17.32
CA LEU A 97 6.22 -2.12 17.25
C LEU A 97 5.58 -1.23 18.32
N SER A 98 4.63 -1.73 19.08
CA SER A 98 3.98 -0.94 20.15
C SER A 98 4.97 -0.48 21.24
N ASN A 99 6.05 -1.23 21.47
CA ASN A 99 7.09 -0.93 22.45
C ASN A 99 8.28 -0.13 21.87
N ALA A 100 8.32 0.12 20.57
CA ALA A 100 9.34 0.96 19.97
C ALA A 100 9.20 2.41 20.41
N THR A 101 10.29 3.17 20.44
CA THR A 101 10.22 4.62 20.59
C THR A 101 9.53 5.25 19.38
N ASP A 102 9.03 6.48 19.53
CA ASP A 102 8.40 7.21 18.43
C ASP A 102 9.36 7.39 17.24
N GLU A 103 10.65 7.60 17.52
CA GLU A 103 11.70 7.76 16.51
C GLU A 103 11.99 6.44 15.77
N GLU A 104 12.07 5.32 16.47
CA GLU A 104 12.28 3.99 15.86
C GLU A 104 11.09 3.61 14.99
N LEU A 105 9.87 3.85 15.48
CA LEU A 105 8.64 3.62 14.74
C LEU A 105 8.61 4.44 13.44
N TYR A 106 8.90 5.72 13.52
CA TYR A 106 9.00 6.58 12.34
C TYR A 106 10.06 6.07 11.36
N LYS A 107 11.27 5.76 11.83
CA LYS A 107 12.38 5.32 10.98
C LYS A 107 12.06 4.06 10.20
N ILE A 108 11.48 3.04 10.85
CA ILE A 108 11.18 1.76 10.18
C ILE A 108 10.11 1.94 9.10
N TYR A 109 9.03 2.70 9.37
CA TYR A 109 8.00 2.95 8.37
C TYR A 109 8.48 3.85 7.25
N ASN A 110 9.28 4.87 7.54
CA ASN A 110 9.86 5.72 6.50
C ASN A 110 10.82 4.95 5.59
N GLN A 111 11.64 4.05 6.17
CA GLN A 111 12.51 3.18 5.36
C GLN A 111 11.70 2.24 4.48
N THR A 112 10.69 1.57 5.04
CA THR A 112 9.77 0.71 4.27
C THR A 112 9.09 1.50 3.14
N GLY A 113 8.61 2.70 3.43
CA GLY A 113 7.99 3.56 2.41
C GLY A 113 8.95 3.90 1.27
N LYS A 114 10.20 4.24 1.58
CA LYS A 114 11.23 4.50 0.56
C LYS A 114 11.51 3.29 -0.33
N GLU A 115 11.59 2.09 0.25
CA GLU A 115 11.80 0.86 -0.49
C GLU A 115 10.60 0.55 -1.40
N LEU A 116 9.38 0.66 -0.89
CA LEU A 116 8.17 0.51 -1.70
C LEU A 116 8.10 1.55 -2.83
N LYS A 117 8.51 2.79 -2.56
CA LYS A 117 8.55 3.85 -3.57
C LYS A 117 9.53 3.52 -4.71
N ILE A 118 10.70 2.99 -4.39
CA ILE A 118 11.69 2.53 -5.38
C ILE A 118 11.10 1.44 -6.28
N LEU A 119 10.29 0.54 -5.73
CA LEU A 119 9.60 -0.52 -6.47
C LEU A 119 8.41 -0.01 -7.31
N GLY A 120 8.11 1.30 -7.28
CA GLY A 120 7.04 1.91 -8.05
C GLY A 120 5.68 1.94 -7.36
N PHE A 121 5.59 1.51 -6.10
CA PHE A 121 4.38 1.71 -5.29
C PHE A 121 4.27 3.17 -4.83
N ASN A 122 3.05 3.68 -4.75
CA ASN A 122 2.75 5.01 -4.22
C ASN A 122 1.58 5.01 -3.23
N MET A 123 1.08 3.83 -2.88
CA MET A 123 0.05 3.62 -1.87
C MET A 123 0.35 2.33 -1.09
N ASN A 124 0.07 2.33 0.20
CA ASN A 124 0.18 1.14 1.06
C ASN A 124 -0.96 1.14 2.07
N TYR A 125 -1.82 0.13 2.02
CA TYR A 125 -2.97 0.00 2.93
C TYR A 125 -2.50 -0.37 4.33
N MET A 126 -1.97 0.62 5.06
CA MET A 126 -1.43 0.51 6.41
C MET A 126 -1.44 1.89 7.11
N PRO A 127 -1.27 1.93 8.42
CA PRO A 127 -1.34 0.81 9.38
C PRO A 127 -2.78 0.39 9.64
N SER A 128 -2.98 -0.83 10.20
CA SER A 128 -4.25 -1.13 10.87
C SER A 128 -4.36 -0.25 12.11
N VAL A 129 -5.45 0.52 12.20
CA VAL A 129 -5.76 1.39 13.35
C VAL A 129 -6.94 0.84 14.17
N ASP A 130 -7.21 -0.44 14.03
CA ASP A 130 -8.16 -1.15 14.87
C ASP A 130 -7.65 -1.24 16.31
N VAL A 131 -8.52 -0.99 17.27
CA VAL A 131 -8.24 -1.22 18.70
C VAL A 131 -8.48 -2.69 19.02
N ASN A 132 -7.49 -3.39 19.58
CA ASN A 132 -7.58 -4.82 19.91
C ASN A 132 -8.43 -5.06 21.17
N ASN A 133 -9.69 -4.66 21.15
CA ASN A 133 -10.61 -4.74 22.29
C ASN A 133 -11.20 -6.16 22.50
N ASN A 134 -10.90 -7.09 21.61
CA ASN A 134 -11.31 -8.49 21.74
C ASN A 134 -10.09 -9.41 21.48
N PRO A 135 -9.48 -10.00 22.52
CA PRO A 135 -8.29 -10.85 22.38
C PRO A 135 -8.56 -12.15 21.60
N TYR A 136 -9.82 -12.52 21.42
CA TYR A 136 -10.22 -13.70 20.63
C TYR A 136 -10.49 -13.37 19.15
N ASN A 137 -10.33 -12.11 18.73
CA ASN A 137 -10.47 -11.75 17.32
C ASN A 137 -9.25 -12.29 16.51
N PRO A 138 -9.46 -13.28 15.64
CA PRO A 138 -8.35 -13.90 14.89
C PRO A 138 -7.85 -13.02 13.74
N VAL A 139 -8.60 -11.98 13.37
CA VAL A 139 -8.30 -11.16 12.19
C VAL A 139 -7.38 -9.99 12.55
N ILE A 140 -7.70 -9.25 13.60
CA ILE A 140 -6.92 -8.08 14.01
C ILE A 140 -5.71 -8.51 14.84
N ASN A 141 -5.89 -9.05 16.02
CA ASN A 141 -4.84 -9.60 16.87
C ASN A 141 -3.51 -8.79 16.78
N SER A 142 -2.43 -9.43 16.32
CA SER A 142 -1.09 -8.82 16.23
C SER A 142 -0.95 -7.69 15.19
N ARG A 143 -1.98 -7.42 14.39
CA ARG A 143 -2.04 -6.28 13.47
C ARG A 143 -2.38 -4.97 14.16
N SER A 144 -2.90 -5.00 15.37
CA SER A 144 -3.15 -3.80 16.19
C SER A 144 -1.94 -3.44 17.05
N TYR A 145 -1.75 -2.14 17.29
CA TYR A 145 -0.73 -1.65 18.22
C TYR A 145 -1.09 -1.92 19.68
N SER A 146 -2.39 -1.87 20.05
CA SER A 146 -2.82 -1.95 21.44
C SER A 146 -4.33 -2.17 21.55
N ASP A 147 -4.79 -2.51 22.76
CA ASP A 147 -6.16 -2.44 23.23
C ASP A 147 -6.56 -1.03 23.74
N GLU A 148 -5.60 -0.10 23.81
CA GLU A 148 -5.81 1.28 24.23
C GLU A 148 -5.95 2.22 23.03
N PRO A 149 -7.12 2.89 22.83
CA PRO A 149 -7.38 3.75 21.66
C PRO A 149 -6.36 4.87 21.47
N ASN A 150 -5.90 5.50 22.56
CA ASN A 150 -4.92 6.58 22.49
C ASN A 150 -3.56 6.09 21.98
N MET A 151 -3.15 4.88 22.36
CA MET A 151 -1.92 4.27 21.88
C MET A 151 -2.04 3.96 20.37
N VAL A 152 -3.14 3.36 19.94
CA VAL A 152 -3.40 3.05 18.52
C VAL A 152 -3.38 4.34 17.68
N SER A 153 -4.08 5.37 18.14
CA SER A 153 -4.12 6.68 17.46
C SER A 153 -2.71 7.30 17.33
N LYS A 154 -1.95 7.32 18.42
CA LYS A 154 -0.59 7.89 18.41
C LYS A 154 0.32 7.13 17.44
N ARG A 155 0.38 5.78 17.56
CA ARG A 155 1.26 4.93 16.75
C ARG A 155 0.86 4.95 15.28
N GLY A 156 -0.44 4.84 14.99
CA GLY A 156 -0.98 4.94 13.65
C GLY A 156 -0.65 6.28 12.98
N GLY A 157 -0.77 7.38 13.73
CA GLY A 157 -0.41 8.71 13.23
C GLY A 157 1.07 8.83 12.85
N ILE A 158 1.99 8.30 13.68
CA ILE A 158 3.43 8.30 13.38
C ILE A 158 3.72 7.47 12.12
N ALA A 159 3.13 6.28 12.03
CA ALA A 159 3.30 5.40 10.87
C ALA A 159 2.80 6.05 9.58
N ALA A 160 1.63 6.71 9.62
CA ALA A 160 1.07 7.41 8.48
C ALA A 160 1.96 8.57 8.02
N VAL A 161 2.42 9.42 8.93
CA VAL A 161 3.35 10.53 8.60
C VAL A 161 4.65 10.00 8.01
N ALA A 162 5.21 8.93 8.57
CA ALA A 162 6.45 8.34 8.06
C ALA A 162 6.34 7.83 6.62
N MET A 163 5.19 7.22 6.25
CA MET A 163 4.90 6.81 4.88
C MET A 163 4.70 8.00 3.94
N GLN A 164 3.95 9.03 4.37
CA GLN A 164 3.74 10.24 3.58
C GLN A 164 5.07 10.95 3.27
N ASP A 165 5.97 11.03 4.24
CA ASP A 165 7.31 11.62 4.06
C ASP A 165 8.19 10.80 3.10
N ALA A 166 7.88 9.50 2.93
CA ALA A 166 8.48 8.63 1.92
C ALA A 166 7.76 8.70 0.54
N LEU A 167 6.76 9.58 0.39
CA LEU A 167 5.94 9.74 -0.82
C LEU A 167 5.11 8.48 -1.17
N VAL A 168 4.67 7.76 -0.16
CA VAL A 168 3.71 6.66 -0.25
C VAL A 168 2.48 7.03 0.56
N LEU A 169 1.30 6.98 -0.05
CA LEU A 169 0.02 7.25 0.61
C LEU A 169 -0.32 6.08 1.54
N PRO A 170 -0.49 6.30 2.85
CA PRO A 170 -0.90 5.27 3.79
C PRO A 170 -2.42 5.01 3.74
#